data_2e947e2e3c69c55a64425d201b5d1349
#
_entry.id   2e947e2e3c69c55a64425d201b5d1349
#
_cell.length_a   1.000
_cell.length_b   1.000
_cell.length_c   1.000
_cell.angle_alpha   90.00
_cell.angle_beta   90.00
_cell.angle_gamma   90.00
#
_symmetry.space_group_name_H-M   'P 1'
#
loop_
_entity.id
_entity.type
_entity.pdbx_description
1 polymer ?
#
loop_
_entity_poly.entity_id
_entity_poly.type
_entity_poly.pdbx_seq_one_letter_code
_entity_poly.pdbx_strand_id
1 'polypeptide(L)'
;MAVGGPKARAVAAAKADIVTLAVGPMTSRSDVARLAGEVRAAAGDRADHLEFALPIFVVGDEAPAWITRFLQVDMATLVEHDSLLILRGSPRQMADELERRRDTLGISYMSVNAAFMEQFSPVIELLAGR
;
A
#
# COMPACT_ATOMS: atom_id res chain seq x y z
N MET A 1 10.32 -2.70 -7.46
CA MET A 1 10.82 -1.39 -7.87
C MET A 1 9.89 -0.30 -7.37
N ALA A 2 10.42 0.73 -6.73
CA ALA A 2 9.61 1.85 -6.23
C ALA A 2 9.50 2.92 -7.31
N VAL A 3 8.29 3.43 -7.55
CA VAL A 3 8.04 4.39 -8.62
C VAL A 3 7.26 5.61 -8.14
N GLY A 4 7.60 6.77 -8.66
CA GLY A 4 6.92 8.03 -8.39
C GLY A 4 6.95 8.97 -9.59
N GLY A 5 8.10 9.09 -10.28
CA GLY A 5 8.26 9.95 -11.44
C GLY A 5 7.99 9.25 -12.76
N PRO A 6 7.78 10.01 -13.87
CA PRO A 6 7.46 9.43 -15.18
C PRO A 6 8.51 8.46 -15.72
N LYS A 7 9.79 8.76 -15.54
CA LYS A 7 10.88 7.89 -16.00
C LYS A 7 10.92 6.59 -15.21
N ALA A 8 10.76 6.67 -13.88
CA ALA A 8 10.72 5.48 -13.02
C ALA A 8 9.53 4.61 -13.37
N ARG A 9 8.36 5.21 -13.64
CA ARG A 9 7.16 4.47 -14.06
C ARG A 9 7.38 3.75 -15.39
N ALA A 10 7.99 4.39 -16.36
CA ALA A 10 8.28 3.79 -17.65
C ALA A 10 9.24 2.61 -17.55
N VAL A 11 10.30 2.74 -16.73
CA VAL A 11 11.27 1.65 -16.51
C VAL A 11 10.60 0.48 -15.79
N ALA A 12 9.80 0.77 -14.75
CA ALA A 12 9.08 -0.27 -14.02
C ALA A 12 8.11 -1.03 -14.92
N ALA A 13 7.35 -0.32 -15.75
CA ALA A 13 6.42 -0.92 -16.71
C ALA A 13 7.13 -1.86 -17.69
N ALA A 14 8.35 -1.51 -18.10
CA ALA A 14 9.11 -2.29 -19.07
C ALA A 14 9.82 -3.50 -18.45
N LYS A 15 10.21 -3.46 -17.18
CA LYS A 15 11.16 -4.42 -16.62
C LYS A 15 10.78 -5.04 -15.28
N ALA A 16 9.95 -4.38 -14.49
CA ALA A 16 9.61 -4.88 -13.16
C ALA A 16 8.45 -5.87 -13.20
N ASP A 17 8.46 -6.85 -12.30
CA ASP A 17 7.33 -7.74 -12.04
C ASP A 17 6.51 -7.23 -10.84
N ILE A 18 7.17 -6.70 -9.83
CA ILE A 18 6.55 -6.07 -8.66
C ILE A 18 6.91 -4.60 -8.64
N VAL A 19 5.91 -3.75 -8.57
CA VAL A 19 6.08 -2.29 -8.54
C VAL A 19 5.55 -1.76 -7.22
N THR A 20 6.43 -1.18 -6.41
CA THR A 20 6.03 -0.48 -5.19
C THR A 20 5.64 0.94 -5.55
N LEU A 21 4.37 1.27 -5.34
CA LEU A 21 3.87 2.61 -5.62
C LEU A 21 4.35 3.58 -4.53
N ALA A 22 4.90 4.71 -4.98
CA ALA A 22 5.35 5.75 -4.06
C ALA A 22 4.15 6.55 -3.58
N VAL A 23 3.76 6.36 -2.32
CA VAL A 23 2.65 7.07 -1.70
C VAL A 23 3.13 7.82 -0.48
N GLY A 24 2.59 9.03 -0.31
CA GLY A 24 2.80 9.82 0.89
C GLY A 24 1.68 9.62 1.90
N PRO A 25 1.81 10.22 3.10
CA PRO A 25 0.80 10.10 4.14
C PRO A 25 -0.59 10.60 3.72
N MET A 26 -0.63 11.55 2.80
CA MET A 26 -1.87 12.20 2.33
C MET A 26 -2.32 11.74 0.94
N THR A 27 -1.64 10.78 0.35
CA THR A 27 -2.00 10.28 -0.98
C THR A 27 -3.37 9.61 -0.93
N SER A 28 -4.26 10.04 -1.81
CA SER A 28 -5.62 9.50 -1.87
C SER A 28 -5.68 8.18 -2.64
N ARG A 29 -6.78 7.45 -2.45
CA ARG A 29 -7.06 6.24 -3.23
C ARG A 29 -7.15 6.53 -4.72
N SER A 30 -7.72 7.69 -5.08
CA SER A 30 -7.81 8.14 -6.47
C SER A 30 -6.42 8.35 -7.08
N ASP A 31 -5.49 8.94 -6.33
CA ASP A 31 -4.12 9.16 -6.79
C ASP A 31 -3.39 7.83 -7.00
N VAL A 32 -3.58 6.87 -6.11
CA VAL A 32 -2.99 5.53 -6.25
C VAL A 32 -3.57 4.81 -7.46
N ALA A 33 -4.89 4.87 -7.66
CA ALA A 33 -5.54 4.27 -8.81
C ALA A 33 -5.02 4.86 -10.13
N ARG A 34 -4.84 6.18 -10.17
CA ARG A 34 -4.28 6.86 -11.34
C ARG A 34 -2.84 6.42 -11.60
N LEU A 35 -2.00 6.38 -10.57
CA LEU A 35 -0.60 5.96 -10.69
C LEU A 35 -0.50 4.51 -11.20
N ALA A 36 -1.27 3.61 -10.61
CA ALA A 36 -1.30 2.21 -11.06
C ALA A 36 -1.78 2.09 -12.51
N GLY A 37 -2.79 2.87 -12.89
CA GLY A 37 -3.30 2.90 -14.25
C GLY A 37 -2.27 3.39 -15.25
N GLU A 38 -1.50 4.41 -14.90
CA GLU A 38 -0.42 4.93 -15.75
C GLU A 38 0.68 3.89 -15.98
N VAL A 39 1.05 3.15 -14.93
CA VAL A 39 2.06 2.09 -15.04
C VAL A 39 1.54 0.95 -15.92
N ARG A 40 0.29 0.53 -15.74
CA ARG A 40 -0.33 -0.52 -16.58
C ARG A 40 -0.40 -0.09 -18.03
N ALA A 41 -0.79 1.15 -18.30
CA ALA A 41 -0.86 1.67 -19.66
C ALA A 41 0.53 1.67 -20.33
N ALA A 42 1.56 2.06 -19.60
CA ALA A 42 2.93 2.03 -20.09
C ALA A 42 3.46 0.60 -20.30
N ALA A 43 2.97 -0.37 -19.54
CA ALA A 43 3.37 -1.77 -19.66
C ALA A 43 2.76 -2.47 -20.88
N GLY A 44 1.61 -2.01 -21.37
CA GLY A 44 0.93 -2.62 -22.51
C GLY A 44 0.61 -4.09 -22.27
N ASP A 45 1.18 -4.98 -23.09
CA ASP A 45 0.94 -6.43 -23.00
C ASP A 45 1.48 -7.06 -21.72
N ARG A 46 2.40 -6.38 -21.01
CA ARG A 46 2.94 -6.86 -19.74
C ARG A 46 2.07 -6.50 -18.53
N ALA A 47 1.00 -5.75 -18.72
CA ALA A 47 0.17 -5.27 -17.61
C ALA A 47 -0.33 -6.41 -16.71
N ASP A 48 -0.69 -7.54 -17.28
CA ASP A 48 -1.17 -8.71 -16.53
C ASP A 48 -0.09 -9.40 -15.71
N HIS A 49 1.17 -9.11 -15.97
CA HIS A 49 2.31 -9.67 -15.22
C HIS A 49 2.76 -8.78 -14.08
N LEU A 50 2.19 -7.58 -13.96
CA LEU A 50 2.57 -6.64 -12.91
C LEU A 50 1.80 -6.87 -11.63
N GLU A 51 2.52 -6.87 -10.52
CA GLU A 51 1.94 -6.82 -9.18
C GLU A 51 2.30 -5.48 -8.54
N PHE A 52 1.31 -4.84 -7.90
CA PHE A 52 1.52 -3.59 -7.20
C PHE A 52 1.65 -3.82 -5.71
N ALA A 53 2.56 -3.09 -5.09
CA ALA A 53 2.84 -3.16 -3.67
C ALA A 53 2.69 -1.79 -3.00
N LEU A 54 2.22 -1.79 -1.76
CA LEU A 54 2.20 -0.62 -0.89
C LEU A 54 2.82 -0.96 0.46
N PRO A 55 3.59 -0.03 1.05
CA PRO A 55 4.06 -0.21 2.40
C PRO A 55 2.95 0.11 3.41
N ILE A 56 2.93 -0.63 4.52
CA ILE A 56 2.09 -0.36 5.67
C ILE A 56 3.01 0.05 6.82
N PHE A 57 2.90 1.28 7.26
CA PHE A 57 3.75 1.82 8.33
C PHE A 57 3.19 1.58 9.72
N VAL A 58 1.85 1.55 9.86
CA VAL A 58 1.19 1.38 11.15
C VAL A 58 0.06 0.38 11.03
N VAL A 59 0.02 -0.57 11.95
CA VAL A 59 -1.11 -1.49 12.11
C VAL A 59 -1.72 -1.22 13.49
N GLY A 60 -2.96 -0.78 13.52
CA GLY A 60 -3.66 -0.40 14.76
C GLY A 60 -3.81 1.11 14.88
N ASP A 61 -4.09 1.56 16.10
CA ASP A 61 -4.47 2.95 16.37
C ASP A 61 -3.32 3.81 16.90
N GLU A 62 -2.17 3.22 17.17
CA GLU A 62 -1.02 3.93 17.76
C GLU A 62 0.20 3.80 16.85
N ALA A 63 0.87 4.93 16.61
CA ALA A 63 2.10 4.98 15.87
C ALA A 63 3.28 5.26 16.80
N PRO A 64 4.37 4.47 16.72
CA PRO A 64 5.60 4.82 17.41
C PRO A 64 6.12 6.20 17.01
N ALA A 65 6.77 6.90 17.93
CA ALA A 65 7.26 8.26 17.69
C ALA A 65 8.21 8.35 16.49
N TRP A 66 9.01 7.31 16.24
CA TRP A 66 9.94 7.32 15.11
C TRP A 66 9.21 7.30 13.76
N ILE A 67 8.02 6.68 13.69
CA ILE A 67 7.20 6.66 12.47
C ILE A 67 6.60 8.04 12.20
N THR A 68 6.01 8.66 13.22
CA THR A 68 5.42 10.00 13.06
C THR A 68 6.49 11.05 12.73
N ARG A 69 7.69 10.91 13.26
CA ARG A 69 8.81 11.76 12.89
C ARG A 69 9.27 11.51 11.44
N PHE A 70 9.33 10.26 11.03
CA PHE A 70 9.71 9.90 9.66
C PHE A 70 8.71 10.44 8.64
N LEU A 71 7.40 10.26 8.92
CA LEU A 71 6.33 10.71 8.03
C LEU A 71 6.05 12.21 8.14
N GLN A 72 6.52 12.87 9.21
CA GLN A 72 6.28 14.29 9.50
C GLN A 72 4.78 14.63 9.68
N VAL A 73 3.99 13.67 10.12
CA VAL A 73 2.57 13.82 10.46
C VAL A 73 2.25 12.99 11.68
N ASP A 74 1.24 13.40 12.44
CA ASP A 74 0.78 12.64 13.59
C ASP A 74 -0.27 11.59 13.18
N MET A 75 -0.60 10.69 14.10
CA MET A 75 -1.57 9.63 13.85
C MET A 75 -2.96 10.18 13.57
N ALA A 76 -3.36 11.25 14.27
CA ALA A 76 -4.67 11.87 14.05
C ALA A 76 -4.83 12.36 12.60
N THR A 77 -3.79 12.97 12.05
CA THR A 77 -3.78 13.43 10.66
C THR A 77 -3.88 12.26 9.68
N LEU A 78 -3.15 11.18 9.93
CA LEU A 78 -3.23 9.98 9.10
C LEU A 78 -4.64 9.39 9.08
N VAL A 79 -5.28 9.35 10.23
CA VAL A 79 -6.66 8.85 10.37
C VAL A 79 -7.65 9.78 9.65
N GLU A 80 -7.50 11.08 9.82
CA GLU A 80 -8.39 12.08 9.20
C GLU A 80 -8.35 11.99 7.68
N HIS A 81 -7.18 11.77 7.10
CA HIS A 81 -7.00 11.67 5.65
C HIS A 81 -7.18 10.24 5.10
N ASP A 82 -7.57 9.29 5.95
CA ASP A 82 -7.71 7.88 5.55
C ASP A 82 -6.46 7.38 4.81
N SER A 83 -5.29 7.61 5.40
CA SER A 83 -4.01 7.28 4.79
C SER A 83 -3.91 5.79 4.45
N LEU A 84 -3.40 5.48 3.27
CA LEU A 84 -3.15 4.10 2.85
C LEU A 84 -1.93 3.48 3.53
N LEU A 85 -1.14 4.26 4.26
CA LEU A 85 0.03 3.79 4.99
C LEU A 85 -0.32 3.15 6.33
N ILE A 86 -1.59 3.22 6.74
CA ILE A 86 -2.06 2.66 8.01
C ILE A 86 -3.18 1.63 7.79
N LEU A 87 -3.26 0.65 8.68
CA LEU A 87 -4.36 -0.32 8.76
C LEU A 87 -4.95 -0.27 10.16
N ARG A 88 -6.25 -0.07 10.25
CA ARG A 88 -6.97 0.08 11.51
C ARG A 88 -8.18 -0.85 11.58
N GLY A 89 -8.70 -0.97 12.81
CA GLY A 89 -9.87 -1.77 13.09
C GLY A 89 -9.53 -3.17 13.60
N SER A 90 -10.51 -4.06 13.55
CA SER A 90 -10.31 -5.46 13.91
C SER A 90 -9.48 -6.18 12.82
N PRO A 91 -8.90 -7.34 13.13
CA PRO A 91 -8.22 -8.14 12.10
C PRO A 91 -9.09 -8.42 10.88
N ARG A 92 -10.38 -8.68 11.08
CA ARG A 92 -11.33 -8.90 9.98
C ARG A 92 -11.51 -7.65 9.12
N GLN A 93 -11.64 -6.49 9.75
CA GLN A 93 -11.76 -5.21 9.04
C GLN A 93 -10.50 -4.92 8.24
N MET A 94 -9.33 -5.21 8.81
CA MET A 94 -8.06 -5.05 8.11
C MET A 94 -7.96 -5.98 6.89
N ALA A 95 -8.36 -7.24 7.05
CA ALA A 95 -8.36 -8.20 5.94
C ALA A 95 -9.31 -7.74 4.83
N ASP A 96 -10.51 -7.26 5.19
CA ASP A 96 -11.48 -6.74 4.22
C ASP A 96 -10.94 -5.52 3.47
N GLU A 97 -10.23 -4.63 4.16
CA GLU A 97 -9.59 -3.47 3.54
C GLU A 97 -8.51 -3.88 2.55
N LEU A 98 -7.69 -4.87 2.90
CA LEU A 98 -6.63 -5.36 2.00
C LEU A 98 -7.22 -6.02 0.76
N GLU A 99 -8.31 -6.77 0.90
CA GLU A 99 -9.03 -7.31 -0.26
C GLU A 99 -9.60 -6.21 -1.14
N ARG A 100 -10.15 -5.17 -0.53
CA ARG A 100 -10.68 -4.03 -1.26
C ARG A 100 -9.57 -3.33 -2.05
N ARG A 101 -8.39 -3.15 -1.47
CA ARG A 101 -7.24 -2.57 -2.17
C ARG A 101 -6.81 -3.43 -3.35
N ARG A 102 -6.83 -4.75 -3.18
CA ARG A 102 -6.53 -5.67 -4.28
C ARG A 102 -7.55 -5.53 -5.41
N ASP A 103 -8.83 -5.53 -5.06
CA ASP A 103 -9.91 -5.56 -6.05
C ASP A 103 -10.11 -4.21 -6.75
N THR A 104 -9.92 -3.09 -6.04
CA THR A 104 -10.18 -1.75 -6.59
C THR A 104 -8.92 -1.04 -7.07
N LEU A 105 -7.76 -1.29 -6.46
CA LEU A 105 -6.50 -0.62 -6.77
C LEU A 105 -5.47 -1.54 -7.41
N GLY A 106 -5.71 -2.84 -7.38
CA GLY A 106 -4.78 -3.83 -7.92
C GLY A 106 -3.55 -4.06 -7.05
N ILE A 107 -3.63 -3.72 -5.76
CA ILE A 107 -2.52 -3.90 -4.83
C ILE A 107 -2.58 -5.29 -4.22
N SER A 108 -1.69 -6.18 -4.67
CA SER A 108 -1.64 -7.57 -4.24
C SER A 108 -0.50 -7.86 -3.26
N TYR A 109 0.39 -6.90 -3.06
CA TYR A 109 1.57 -7.06 -2.21
C TYR A 109 1.63 -5.95 -1.18
N MET A 110 2.08 -6.28 0.03
CA MET A 110 2.28 -5.28 1.08
C MET A 110 3.50 -5.63 1.91
N SER A 111 4.19 -4.61 2.38
CA SER A 111 5.24 -4.74 3.36
C SER A 111 4.77 -4.14 4.68
N VAL A 112 4.98 -4.87 5.77
CA VAL A 112 4.58 -4.44 7.11
C VAL A 112 5.84 -4.38 7.97
N ASN A 113 5.97 -3.29 8.74
CA ASN A 113 7.10 -3.15 9.65
C ASN A 113 7.08 -4.28 10.70
N ALA A 114 8.26 -4.82 10.98
CA ALA A 114 8.41 -5.93 11.93
C ALA A 114 7.86 -5.62 13.33
N ALA A 115 7.84 -4.35 13.72
CA ALA A 115 7.27 -3.92 15.00
C ALA A 115 5.77 -4.22 15.13
N PHE A 116 5.07 -4.45 14.01
CA PHE A 116 3.62 -4.71 13.98
C PHE A 116 3.27 -6.15 13.63
N MET A 117 4.23 -7.05 13.57
CA MET A 117 3.97 -8.43 13.14
C MET A 117 2.99 -9.18 14.05
N GLU A 118 3.02 -8.91 15.35
CA GLU A 118 2.06 -9.53 16.28
C GLU A 118 0.63 -9.10 15.99
N GLN A 119 0.42 -7.79 15.77
CA GLN A 119 -0.90 -7.25 15.44
C GLN A 119 -1.37 -7.71 14.07
N PHE A 120 -0.44 -7.93 13.15
CA PHE A 120 -0.78 -8.29 11.77
C PHE A 120 -0.97 -9.80 11.58
N SER A 121 -0.42 -10.64 12.45
CA SER A 121 -0.51 -12.09 12.34
C SER A 121 -1.95 -12.63 12.18
N PRO A 122 -2.95 -12.17 12.98
CA PRO A 122 -4.34 -12.60 12.78
C PRO A 122 -4.90 -12.21 11.41
N VAL A 123 -4.45 -11.10 10.86
CA VAL A 123 -4.86 -10.65 9.52
C VAL A 123 -4.34 -11.60 8.45
N ILE A 124 -3.07 -12.02 8.57
CA ILE A 124 -2.46 -12.99 7.66
C ILE A 124 -3.25 -14.30 7.66
N GLU A 125 -3.64 -14.78 8.83
CA GLU A 125 -4.42 -16.01 8.97
C GLU A 125 -5.76 -15.91 8.26
N LEU A 126 -6.45 -14.77 8.38
CA LEU A 126 -7.72 -14.53 7.69
C LEU A 126 -7.54 -14.47 6.17
N LEU A 127 -6.47 -13.81 5.70
CA LEU A 127 -6.20 -13.71 4.27
C LEU A 127 -5.81 -15.05 3.65
N ALA A 128 -5.11 -15.89 4.39
CA ALA A 128 -4.71 -17.22 3.91
C ALA A 128 -5.91 -18.13 3.62
N GLY A 129 -7.06 -17.88 4.28
CA GLY A 129 -8.31 -18.60 4.03
C GLY A 129 -9.12 -18.07 2.86
N ARG A 130 -8.64 -17.04 2.21
CA ARG A 130 -9.33 -16.33 1.14
C ARG A 130 -8.55 -16.43 -0.15
#